data_2d6d835a34d999e7609038e946b8ff7f
#
_entry.id   2d6d835a34d999e7609038e946b8ff7f
#
_cell.length_a   1.000
_cell.length_b   1.000
_cell.length_c   1.000
_cell.angle_alpha   90.00
_cell.angle_beta   90.00
_cell.angle_gamma   90.00
#
_symmetry.space_group_name_H-M   'P 1'
#
loop_
_entity.id
_entity.type
_entity.pdbx_description
1 polymer ?
#
loop_
_entity_poly.entity_id
_entity_poly.type
_entity_poly.pdbx_seq_one_letter_code
_entity_poly.pdbx_strand_id
1 'polypeptide(L)'
;MSRVHSYQVTLAPLLEAGSDDEAAPALVFTHRNHDDLVQIVERVRRASGLDADSAAATALGLKLLAGVMLSERDNPLFDVLRQPLGEFIQALKALSKPG
;
A
#
# COMPACT_ATOMS: atom_id res chain seq x y z
N MET A 1 8.15 -18.28 -13.61
CA MET A 1 6.77 -18.10 -13.14
C MET A 1 6.72 -17.07 -12.02
N SER A 2 5.87 -16.07 -12.19
CA SER A 2 5.69 -15.08 -11.13
C SER A 2 4.82 -15.69 -10.02
N ARG A 3 5.26 -15.49 -8.79
CA ARG A 3 4.55 -15.94 -7.63
C ARG A 3 3.57 -14.84 -7.20
N VAL A 4 2.33 -15.20 -6.94
CA VAL A 4 1.33 -14.27 -6.45
C VAL A 4 1.20 -14.46 -4.95
N HIS A 5 1.31 -13.35 -4.21
CA HIS A 5 1.15 -13.35 -2.76
C HIS A 5 -0.30 -12.96 -2.42
N SER A 6 -0.89 -13.69 -1.49
CA SER A 6 -2.24 -13.39 -1.02
C SER A 6 -2.17 -12.84 0.40
N TYR A 7 -2.94 -11.81 0.66
CA TYR A 7 -2.94 -11.13 1.95
C TYR A 7 -4.34 -10.96 2.48
N GLN A 8 -4.49 -11.06 3.79
CA GLN A 8 -5.65 -10.53 4.48
C GLN A 8 -5.28 -9.15 5.00
N VAL A 9 -6.02 -8.13 4.59
CA VAL A 9 -5.80 -6.76 5.05
C VAL A 9 -6.88 -6.43 6.07
N THR A 10 -6.46 -5.98 7.23
CA THR A 10 -7.36 -5.65 8.34
C THR A 10 -7.16 -4.21 8.77
N LEU A 11 -8.25 -3.45 8.80
CA LEU A 11 -8.26 -2.11 9.33
C LEU A 11 -9.09 -2.12 10.60
N ALA A 12 -8.43 -1.97 11.74
CA ALA A 12 -9.08 -2.04 13.05
C ALA A 12 -9.10 -0.65 13.67
N PRO A 13 -10.30 -0.07 13.87
CA PRO A 13 -10.38 1.22 14.56
C PRO A 13 -9.90 1.07 16.00
N LEU A 14 -9.18 2.09 16.48
CA LEU A 14 -8.74 2.15 17.87
C LEU A 14 -9.71 3.01 18.66
N LEU A 15 -10.02 2.58 19.88
CA LEU A 15 -10.80 3.41 20.79
C LEU A 15 -9.91 4.51 21.34
N GLU A 16 -10.42 5.74 21.33
CA GLU A 16 -9.71 6.84 21.96
C GLU A 16 -9.80 6.71 23.47
N ALA A 17 -8.75 7.15 24.16
CA ALA A 17 -8.72 7.14 25.60
C ALA A 17 -9.88 7.98 26.16
N GLY A 18 -10.66 7.40 27.07
CA GLY A 18 -11.81 8.06 27.66
C GLY A 18 -13.09 7.98 26.85
N SER A 19 -13.08 7.28 25.71
CA SER A 19 -14.28 7.07 24.92
C SER A 19 -15.15 5.99 25.56
N ASP A 20 -16.47 6.24 25.64
CA ASP A 20 -17.46 5.24 26.08
C ASP A 20 -18.00 4.44 24.90
N ASP A 21 -17.56 4.73 23.68
CA ASP A 21 -18.05 4.05 22.48
C ASP A 21 -17.50 2.64 22.39
N GLU A 22 -18.34 1.73 21.89
CA GLU A 22 -17.87 0.38 21.59
C GLU A 22 -16.96 0.42 20.37
N ALA A 23 -15.99 -0.50 20.31
CA ALA A 23 -15.12 -0.62 19.18
C ALA A 23 -15.94 -0.94 17.92
N ALA A 24 -15.75 -0.18 16.85
CA ALA A 24 -16.36 -0.48 15.56
C ALA A 24 -15.78 -1.77 15.00
N PRO A 25 -16.56 -2.53 14.21
CA PRO A 25 -16.02 -3.74 13.60
C PRO A 25 -14.87 -3.40 12.66
N ALA A 26 -13.88 -4.29 12.60
CA ALA A 26 -12.77 -4.14 11.69
C ALA A 26 -13.23 -4.33 10.25
N LEU A 27 -12.60 -3.58 9.34
CA LEU A 27 -12.74 -3.83 7.90
C LEU A 27 -11.70 -4.89 7.51
N VAL A 28 -12.15 -5.96 6.90
CA VAL A 28 -11.25 -7.04 6.48
C VAL A 28 -11.51 -7.34 5.00
N PHE A 29 -10.46 -7.43 4.22
CA PHE A 29 -10.57 -7.86 2.83
C PHE A 29 -9.31 -8.62 2.42
N THR A 30 -9.42 -9.36 1.32
CA THR A 30 -8.27 -10.07 0.76
C THR A 30 -7.73 -9.31 -0.43
N HIS A 31 -6.41 -9.37 -0.61
CA HIS A 31 -5.71 -8.71 -1.71
C HIS A 31 -4.62 -9.62 -2.24
N ARG A 32 -4.50 -9.69 -3.55
CA ARG A 32 -3.43 -10.46 -4.20
C ARG A 32 -2.50 -9.50 -4.92
N ASN A 33 -1.21 -9.75 -4.80
CA ASN A 33 -0.20 -8.90 -5.42
C ASN A 33 0.98 -9.76 -5.84
N HIS A 34 1.65 -9.37 -6.92
CA HIS A 34 2.85 -10.07 -7.36
C HIS A 34 4.07 -9.76 -6.51
N ASP A 35 4.02 -8.66 -5.76
CA ASP A 35 5.13 -8.25 -4.91
C ASP A 35 4.91 -8.69 -3.47
N ASP A 36 6.03 -8.91 -2.76
CA ASP A 36 5.99 -9.12 -1.33
C ASP A 36 5.83 -7.76 -0.65
N LEU A 37 4.61 -7.48 -0.18
CA LEU A 37 4.26 -6.15 0.35
C LEU A 37 5.00 -5.84 1.64
N VAL A 38 5.30 -6.85 2.45
CA VAL A 38 6.06 -6.64 3.70
C VAL A 38 7.47 -6.16 3.39
N GLN A 39 8.11 -6.74 2.38
CA GLN A 39 9.44 -6.29 1.95
C GLN A 39 9.41 -4.88 1.37
N ILE A 40 8.35 -4.54 0.62
CA ILE A 40 8.20 -3.20 0.06
C ILE A 40 8.10 -2.17 1.19
N VAL A 41 7.31 -2.46 2.22
CA VAL A 41 7.20 -1.59 3.39
C VAL A 41 8.57 -1.37 4.02
N GLU A 42 9.35 -2.44 4.22
CA GLU A 42 10.67 -2.33 4.83
C GLU A 42 11.62 -1.50 3.98
N ARG A 43 11.58 -1.64 2.66
CA ARG A 43 12.39 -0.81 1.76
C ARG A 43 12.05 0.67 1.88
N VAL A 44 10.76 0.98 1.88
CA VAL A 44 10.32 2.37 1.98
C VAL A 44 10.69 2.97 3.33
N ARG A 45 10.60 2.17 4.40
CA ARG A 45 11.04 2.62 5.72
C ARG A 45 12.52 3.02 5.73
N ARG A 46 13.36 2.26 5.04
CA ARG A 46 14.80 2.56 5.01
C ARG A 46 15.17 3.71 4.09
N ALA A 47 14.42 3.88 2.99
CA ALA A 47 14.85 4.77 1.90
C ALA A 47 14.15 6.13 1.91
N SER A 48 12.94 6.23 2.45
CA SER A 48 12.10 7.41 2.23
C SER A 48 12.37 8.57 3.18
N GLY A 49 12.97 8.29 4.33
CA GLY A 49 13.10 9.32 5.38
C GLY A 49 11.82 9.56 6.18
N LEU A 50 10.75 8.87 5.84
CA LEU A 50 9.49 8.97 6.59
C LEU A 50 9.58 8.15 7.88
N ASP A 51 8.76 8.50 8.88
CA ASP A 51 8.66 7.65 10.07
C ASP A 51 8.07 6.28 9.67
N ALA A 52 8.18 5.31 10.58
CA ALA A 52 7.82 3.93 10.28
C ALA A 52 6.36 3.78 9.84
N ASP A 53 5.45 4.45 10.52
CA ASP A 53 4.03 4.34 10.21
C ASP A 53 3.67 5.04 8.90
N SER A 54 4.23 6.22 8.66
CA SER A 54 4.01 6.93 7.41
C SER A 54 4.59 6.18 6.21
N ALA A 55 5.76 5.57 6.38
CA ALA A 55 6.36 4.75 5.34
C ALA A 55 5.49 3.53 5.02
N ALA A 56 4.99 2.87 6.06
CA ALA A 56 4.11 1.71 5.86
C ALA A 56 2.82 2.10 5.14
N ALA A 57 2.21 3.21 5.56
CA ALA A 57 0.97 3.69 4.93
C ALA A 57 1.20 4.07 3.47
N THR A 58 2.32 4.75 3.19
CA THR A 58 2.66 5.14 1.82
C THR A 58 2.89 3.93 0.93
N ALA A 59 3.73 3.02 1.38
CA ALA A 59 4.07 1.83 0.60
C ALA A 59 2.85 0.93 0.37
N LEU A 60 2.12 0.67 1.44
CA LEU A 60 0.99 -0.24 1.37
C LEU A 60 -0.16 0.35 0.56
N GLY A 61 -0.51 1.62 0.81
CA GLY A 61 -1.55 2.31 0.05
C GLY A 61 -1.24 2.34 -1.43
N LEU A 62 -0.01 2.65 -1.77
CA LEU A 62 0.45 2.70 -3.16
C LEU A 62 0.33 1.32 -3.83
N LYS A 63 0.79 0.27 -3.17
CA LYS A 63 0.80 -1.07 -3.76
C LYS A 63 -0.59 -1.69 -3.82
N LEU A 64 -1.44 -1.43 -2.83
CA LEU A 64 -2.81 -1.90 -2.88
C LEU A 64 -3.56 -1.27 -4.06
N LEU A 65 -3.44 0.04 -4.21
CA LEU A 65 -4.08 0.76 -5.31
C LEU A 65 -3.52 0.33 -6.66
N ALA A 66 -2.19 0.26 -6.78
CA ALA A 66 -1.55 -0.14 -8.02
C ALA A 66 -1.96 -1.56 -8.45
N GLY A 67 -2.11 -2.46 -7.48
CA GLY A 67 -2.57 -3.82 -7.77
C GLY A 67 -3.97 -3.87 -8.35
N VAL A 68 -4.87 -3.05 -7.82
CA VAL A 68 -6.23 -2.94 -8.38
C VAL A 68 -6.20 -2.32 -9.78
N MET A 69 -5.41 -1.28 -9.98
CA MET A 69 -5.28 -0.64 -11.29
C MET A 69 -4.74 -1.61 -12.35
N LEU A 70 -3.85 -2.48 -11.96
CA LEU A 70 -3.30 -3.49 -12.87
C LEU A 70 -4.35 -4.51 -13.28
N SER A 71 -5.18 -4.98 -12.36
CA SER A 71 -6.24 -5.92 -12.67
C SER A 71 -7.43 -5.26 -13.35
N GLU A 72 -7.63 -3.95 -13.16
CA GLU A 72 -8.72 -3.17 -13.74
C GLU A 72 -8.19 -2.21 -14.82
N ARG A 73 -7.29 -2.71 -15.68
CA ARG A 73 -6.59 -1.86 -16.62
C ARG A 73 -7.49 -1.14 -17.63
N ASP A 74 -8.67 -1.68 -17.90
CA ASP A 74 -9.63 -1.09 -18.86
C ASP A 74 -10.65 -0.17 -18.19
N ASN A 75 -10.57 0.00 -16.87
CA ASN A 75 -11.52 0.83 -16.15
C ASN A 75 -11.10 2.30 -16.25
N PRO A 76 -11.94 3.16 -16.87
CA PRO A 76 -11.58 4.57 -17.06
C PRO A 76 -11.47 5.37 -15.77
N LEU A 77 -11.97 4.83 -14.66
CA LEU A 77 -11.83 5.48 -13.35
C LEU A 77 -10.38 5.85 -13.04
N PHE A 78 -9.44 4.98 -13.44
CA PHE A 78 -8.04 5.14 -13.07
C PHE A 78 -7.20 5.90 -14.11
N ASP A 79 -7.82 6.32 -15.22
CA ASP A 79 -7.05 6.90 -16.33
C ASP A 79 -6.24 8.14 -15.92
N VAL A 80 -6.86 9.02 -15.11
CA VAL A 80 -6.18 10.25 -14.68
C VAL A 80 -5.02 10.00 -13.72
N LEU A 81 -4.97 8.81 -13.13
CA LEU A 81 -3.95 8.49 -12.12
C LEU A 81 -2.81 7.65 -12.68
N ARG A 82 -2.99 6.99 -13.82
CA ARG A 82 -2.01 6.02 -14.31
C ARG A 82 -0.63 6.60 -14.50
N GLN A 83 -0.53 7.73 -15.17
CA GLN A 83 0.77 8.32 -15.44
C GLN A 83 1.42 8.91 -14.19
N PRO A 84 0.73 9.76 -13.40
CA PRO A 84 1.37 10.29 -12.19
C PRO A 84 1.70 9.21 -11.16
N LEU A 85 0.90 8.17 -11.06
CA LEU A 85 1.21 7.06 -10.15
C LEU A 85 2.46 6.32 -10.59
N GLY A 86 2.58 6.06 -11.91
CA GLY A 86 3.77 5.43 -12.47
C GLY A 86 5.02 6.25 -12.23
N GLU A 87 4.93 7.57 -12.39
CA GLU A 87 6.04 8.49 -12.13
C GLU A 87 6.44 8.46 -10.66
N PHE A 88 5.46 8.43 -9.75
CA PHE A 88 5.73 8.34 -8.32
C PHE A 88 6.41 7.03 -7.96
N ILE A 89 5.95 5.92 -8.51
CA ILE A 89 6.56 4.61 -8.28
C ILE A 89 8.04 4.62 -8.73
N GLN A 90 8.33 5.21 -9.89
CA GLN A 90 9.71 5.32 -10.36
C GLN A 90 10.57 6.16 -9.43
N ALA A 91 10.03 7.28 -8.94
CA ALA A 91 10.74 8.12 -7.99
C ALA A 91 11.05 7.36 -6.69
N LEU A 92 10.09 6.60 -6.21
CA LEU A 92 10.25 5.83 -4.99
C LEU A 92 11.30 4.72 -5.17
N LYS A 93 11.29 4.04 -6.31
CA LYS A 93 12.30 3.03 -6.63
C LYS A 93 13.70 3.62 -6.72
N ALA A 94 13.82 4.84 -7.24
CA ALA A 94 15.11 5.51 -7.34
C ALA A 94 15.74 5.75 -5.98
N LEU A 95 14.93 6.02 -4.95
CA LEU A 95 15.43 6.18 -3.58
C LEU A 95 16.00 4.89 -3.01
N SER A 96 15.49 3.74 -3.46
CA SER A 96 15.89 2.43 -2.95
C SER A 96 17.15 1.88 -3.59
N LYS A 97 17.60 2.44 -4.69
CA LYS A 97 18.78 1.95 -5.38
C LYS A 97 20.05 2.40 -4.65
N PRO A 98 21.03 1.51 -4.50
CA PRO A 98 22.31 1.92 -3.96
C PRO A 98 22.98 2.91 -4.91
N GLY A 99 23.49 3.92 -4.33
CA GLY A 99 24.06 5.10 -4.86
C GLY A 99 24.74 5.24 -6.11
#